data_b8b3973fced2971d7df844105fe448a8
#
_entry.id   b8b3973fced2971d7df844105fe448a8
#
_cell.length_a   1.000
_cell.length_b   1.000
_cell.length_c   1.000
_cell.angle_alpha   90.00
_cell.angle_beta   90.00
_cell.angle_gamma   90.00
#
_symmetry.space_group_name_H-M   'P 1'
#
loop_
_entity.id
_entity.type
_entity.pdbx_description
1 polymer ?
#
loop_
_entity_poly.entity_id
_entity_poly.type
_entity_poly.pdbx_seq_one_letter_code
_entity_poly.pdbx_strand_id
1 'polypeptide(L)'
;MQGLPPSQNHLSGGTARVYPNLNPAAAVPVERDQIFRLTSFFDRYRLFRGQERSQYVPNSKYVFVRTTGGDTLLHPRYRHPAIAEGHPVLYAGEAQFDNGKLKWWSNGSGNYRPDPAHAAQAGLPMDQFYTYEDVLKGLHARPSEEKPASLQAKMLLGRNPVRSLPRRNGGR
;
A
#
# COMPACT_ATOMS: atom_id res chain seq x y z
N MET A 1 -7.81 -9.04 -22.28
CA MET A 1 -7.71 -8.80 -22.12
C MET A 1 -7.47 -7.76 -22.07
N GLN A 2 -7.51 -7.43 -22.09
CA GLN A 2 -7.39 -6.68 -22.05
C GLN A 2 -7.26 -5.92 -21.16
N GLY A 3 -7.35 -5.81 -20.82
CA GLY A 3 -7.51 -5.25 -19.75
C GLY A 3 -6.33 -4.62 -19.33
N LEU A 4 -5.61 -4.51 -19.85
CA LEU A 4 -4.57 -4.10 -19.42
C LEU A 4 -4.57 -2.93 -19.32
N PRO A 5 -4.50 -2.77 -18.79
CA PRO A 5 -4.78 -1.68 -18.36
C PRO A 5 -4.02 -0.54 -18.53
N PRO A 6 -4.61 0.40 -18.54
CA PRO A 6 -4.06 1.63 -18.62
C PRO A 6 -3.12 1.83 -17.52
N SER A 7 -3.44 1.28 -16.42
CA SER A 7 -2.61 1.52 -15.29
C SER A 7 -1.24 1.05 -15.54
N GLN A 8 -1.09 0.06 -16.31
CA GLN A 8 0.17 -0.41 -16.49
C GLN A 8 0.96 0.50 -17.30
N ASN A 9 0.39 1.18 -18.16
CA ASN A 9 1.09 2.06 -18.96
C ASN A 9 1.66 3.17 -18.17
N HIS A 10 1.02 3.50 -17.11
CA HIS A 10 1.51 4.56 -16.36
C HIS A 10 2.79 4.23 -15.71
N LEU A 11 3.02 3.04 -15.49
CA LEU A 11 4.20 2.67 -14.79
C LEU A 11 5.34 2.85 -15.66
N SER A 12 5.16 3.44 -16.53
CA SER A 12 6.09 3.75 -17.28
C SER A 12 7.18 3.49 -17.66
N GLY A 13 7.52 3.79 -18.33
CA GLY A 13 8.63 3.57 -18.72
C GLY A 13 9.01 2.24 -18.54
N GLY A 14 8.83 1.67 -17.64
CA GLY A 14 9.31 0.40 -17.43
C GLY A 14 8.24 -0.58 -17.43
N THR A 15 8.61 -1.80 -17.38
CA THR A 15 7.68 -2.86 -17.28
C THR A 15 7.28 -3.04 -15.85
N ALA A 16 6.06 -3.27 -15.60
CA ALA A 16 5.60 -3.53 -14.25
C ALA A 16 6.25 -4.78 -13.72
N ARG A 17 6.62 -4.77 -12.47
CA ARG A 17 7.19 -5.92 -11.84
C ARG A 17 6.10 -6.65 -11.11
N VAL A 18 6.01 -7.94 -11.30
CA VAL A 18 5.01 -8.74 -10.62
C VAL A 18 5.70 -9.58 -9.56
N TYR A 19 5.13 -9.63 -8.38
CA TYR A 19 5.73 -10.34 -7.26
C TYR A 19 4.95 -11.62 -6.97
N PRO A 20 5.60 -12.76 -7.06
CA PRO A 20 4.90 -14.02 -6.80
C PRO A 20 4.81 -14.31 -5.32
N ASN A 21 3.85 -15.10 -4.95
CA ASN A 21 3.71 -15.53 -3.58
C ASN A 21 4.85 -16.49 -3.25
N LEU A 22 5.66 -16.13 -2.27
CA LEU A 22 6.81 -16.95 -1.89
C LEU A 22 6.46 -18.00 -0.86
N ASN A 23 5.23 -18.02 -0.40
CA ASN A 23 4.83 -18.97 0.64
C ASN A 23 3.46 -19.53 0.31
N PRO A 24 3.40 -20.53 -0.55
CA PRO A 24 2.11 -21.08 -0.94
C PRO A 24 1.24 -21.56 0.22
N ALA A 25 1.87 -22.01 1.28
CA ALA A 25 1.09 -22.52 2.40
C ALA A 25 0.30 -21.41 3.10
N ALA A 26 0.66 -20.16 2.88
CA ALA A 26 -0.05 -19.07 3.54
C ALA A 26 -1.29 -18.65 2.76
N ALA A 27 -1.51 -19.22 1.58
CA ALA A 27 -2.67 -18.86 0.78
C ALA A 27 -3.87 -19.69 1.21
N VAL A 28 -4.21 -19.57 2.47
CA VAL A 28 -5.33 -20.34 2.98
C VAL A 28 -6.63 -19.72 2.56
N PRO A 29 -7.66 -20.50 2.36
CA PRO A 29 -8.96 -19.94 1.95
C PRO A 29 -9.54 -19.09 3.07
N VAL A 30 -10.11 -17.98 2.70
CA VAL A 30 -10.77 -17.10 3.67
C VAL A 30 -12.08 -16.65 3.06
N GLU A 31 -12.91 -16.02 3.87
CA GLU A 31 -14.18 -15.55 3.40
C GLU A 31 -13.93 -14.35 2.49
N ARG A 32 -14.19 -14.51 1.21
CA ARG A 32 -13.89 -13.44 0.27
C ARG A 32 -14.71 -12.19 0.50
N ASP A 33 -15.91 -12.34 1.01
CA ASP A 33 -16.73 -11.17 1.25
C ASP A 33 -16.33 -10.41 2.49
N GLN A 34 -15.30 -10.87 3.21
CA GLN A 34 -14.80 -10.11 4.34
C GLN A 34 -13.63 -9.23 3.93
N ILE A 35 -13.17 -9.33 2.69
CA ILE A 35 -12.04 -8.56 2.25
C ILE A 35 -12.52 -7.23 1.70
N PHE A 36 -11.87 -6.17 2.10
CA PHE A 36 -12.24 -4.83 1.68
C PHE A 36 -11.51 -4.43 0.40
N ARG A 37 -12.15 -3.58 -0.38
CA ARG A 37 -11.53 -2.97 -1.53
C ARG A 37 -11.43 -1.49 -1.24
N LEU A 38 -10.27 -0.93 -1.45
CA LEU A 38 -10.02 0.46 -1.13
C LEU A 38 -10.41 1.38 -2.26
N THR A 39 -11.06 2.48 -1.94
CA THR A 39 -11.34 3.51 -2.93
C THR A 39 -10.93 4.83 -2.32
N SER A 40 -10.60 5.77 -3.17
CA SER A 40 -10.23 7.10 -2.68
C SER A 40 -11.27 8.10 -3.16
N PHE A 41 -11.45 9.15 -2.38
CA PHE A 41 -12.39 10.17 -2.72
C PHE A 41 -11.78 11.44 -2.20
N PHE A 42 -11.18 12.22 -3.06
CA PHE A 42 -10.43 13.38 -2.69
C PHE A 42 -9.29 12.92 -1.80
N ASP A 43 -9.14 13.45 -0.64
CA ASP A 43 -8.04 13.08 0.23
C ASP A 43 -8.47 12.08 1.28
N ARG A 44 -9.61 11.44 1.09
CA ARG A 44 -10.08 10.46 2.05
C ARG A 44 -10.24 9.12 1.39
N TYR A 45 -10.28 8.10 2.21
CA TYR A 45 -10.44 6.74 1.70
C TYR A 45 -11.68 6.09 2.27
N ARG A 46 -12.23 5.16 1.52
CA ARG A 46 -13.38 4.39 1.95
C ARG A 46 -13.15 2.95 1.58
N LEU A 47 -13.81 2.06 2.27
CA LEU A 47 -13.70 0.64 2.03
C LEU A 47 -15.05 0.09 1.61
N PHE A 48 -15.02 -0.83 0.65
CA PHE A 48 -16.21 -1.56 0.26
C PHE A 48 -15.93 -3.03 0.51
N ARG A 49 -16.93 -3.79 0.85
CA ARG A 49 -16.74 -5.17 1.16
C ARG A 49 -17.80 -6.02 0.48
N GLY A 50 -17.38 -7.08 -0.16
CA GLY A 50 -18.28 -8.01 -0.80
C GLY A 50 -19.17 -7.32 -1.83
N GLN A 51 -20.43 -7.63 -1.80
CA GLN A 51 -21.38 -7.03 -2.70
C GLN A 51 -22.09 -5.88 -2.06
N GLU A 52 -21.69 -5.53 -0.85
CA GLU A 52 -22.39 -4.48 -0.15
C GLU A 52 -22.21 -3.13 -0.79
N ARG A 53 -23.21 -2.32 -0.67
CA ARG A 53 -23.09 -0.97 -1.15
C ARG A 53 -22.62 -0.08 -0.05
N SER A 54 -22.62 -0.57 1.18
CA SER A 54 -22.20 0.24 2.30
C SER A 54 -20.73 0.55 2.23
N GLN A 55 -20.38 1.72 2.67
CA GLN A 55 -18.98 2.11 2.72
C GLN A 55 -18.53 2.14 4.16
N TYR A 56 -17.29 1.77 4.37
CA TYR A 56 -16.73 1.79 5.70
C TYR A 56 -15.55 2.75 5.70
N VAL A 57 -15.32 3.40 6.83
CA VAL A 57 -14.22 4.34 6.96
C VAL A 57 -13.04 3.59 7.54
N PRO A 58 -11.92 3.50 6.83
CA PRO A 58 -10.78 2.77 7.38
C PRO A 58 -10.21 3.52 8.57
N ASN A 59 -9.94 2.80 9.64
CA ASN A 59 -9.48 3.45 10.86
C ASN A 59 -8.58 2.51 11.67
N SER A 60 -7.68 1.83 11.04
CA SER A 60 -6.75 0.98 11.74
C SER A 60 -5.63 0.60 10.79
N LYS A 61 -4.83 -0.37 11.16
CA LYS A 61 -3.77 -0.84 10.28
C LYS A 61 -4.30 -2.04 9.52
N TYR A 62 -4.03 -2.08 8.23
CA TYR A 62 -4.51 -3.16 7.39
C TYR A 62 -3.36 -3.78 6.62
N VAL A 63 -3.53 -5.04 6.31
CA VAL A 63 -2.64 -5.76 5.41
C VAL A 63 -3.22 -5.54 4.02
N PHE A 64 -2.42 -5.13 3.05
CA PHE A 64 -2.96 -4.89 1.72
C PHE A 64 -2.17 -5.56 0.62
N VAL A 65 -2.83 -5.82 -0.49
CA VAL A 65 -2.18 -6.24 -1.72
C VAL A 65 -2.73 -5.39 -2.85
N ARG A 66 -1.87 -5.11 -3.81
CA ARG A 66 -2.31 -4.44 -5.03
C ARG A 66 -2.36 -5.54 -6.07
N THR A 67 -3.53 -5.87 -6.55
CA THR A 67 -3.67 -6.99 -7.47
C THR A 67 -3.17 -6.59 -8.85
N THR A 68 -2.90 -7.57 -9.69
CA THR A 68 -2.46 -7.27 -11.04
C THR A 68 -3.56 -6.59 -11.84
N GLY A 69 -4.79 -6.68 -11.39
CA GLY A 69 -5.87 -5.97 -12.07
C GLY A 69 -6.02 -4.55 -11.63
N GLY A 70 -5.22 -4.11 -10.66
CA GLY A 70 -5.27 -2.72 -10.26
C GLY A 70 -6.13 -2.40 -9.05
N ASP A 71 -6.64 -3.42 -8.37
CA ASP A 71 -7.40 -3.18 -7.16
C ASP A 71 -6.52 -3.26 -5.94
N THR A 72 -6.86 -2.51 -4.92
CA THR A 72 -6.18 -2.61 -3.64
C THR A 72 -7.14 -3.30 -2.69
N LEU A 73 -6.76 -4.50 -2.26
CA LEU A 73 -7.58 -5.28 -1.35
C LEU A 73 -6.91 -5.32 0.00
N LEU A 74 -7.69 -5.25 1.05
CA LEU A 74 -7.10 -5.20 2.37
C LEU A 74 -7.97 -5.83 3.43
N HIS A 75 -7.35 -6.18 4.53
CA HIS A 75 -8.02 -6.78 5.67
C HIS A 75 -7.15 -6.53 6.90
N PRO A 76 -7.74 -6.33 8.06
CA PRO A 76 -6.93 -6.05 9.24
C PRO A 76 -6.09 -7.21 9.71
N ARG A 77 -6.47 -8.44 9.39
CA ARG A 77 -5.73 -9.58 9.90
C ARG A 77 -5.31 -10.65 8.91
N TYR A 78 -5.98 -10.80 7.79
CA TYR A 78 -5.62 -11.87 6.86
C TYR A 78 -4.23 -11.63 6.30
N ARG A 79 -3.54 -12.71 6.01
CA ARG A 79 -2.20 -12.58 5.47
C ARG A 79 -2.27 -12.26 3.98
N HIS A 80 -1.19 -11.71 3.45
CA HIS A 80 -1.17 -11.28 2.07
C HIS A 80 -1.59 -12.37 1.08
N PRO A 81 -1.04 -13.61 1.18
CA PRO A 81 -1.45 -14.60 0.20
C PRO A 81 -2.90 -15.01 0.31
N ALA A 82 -3.49 -14.91 1.50
CA ALA A 82 -4.89 -15.24 1.63
C ALA A 82 -5.73 -14.17 0.95
N ILE A 83 -5.34 -12.91 1.09
CA ILE A 83 -6.08 -11.82 0.45
C ILE A 83 -5.96 -11.93 -1.06
N ALA A 84 -4.77 -12.30 -1.55
CA ALA A 84 -4.51 -12.37 -2.98
C ALA A 84 -4.85 -13.73 -3.58
N GLU A 85 -5.35 -14.66 -2.78
CA GLU A 85 -5.65 -16.02 -3.23
C GLU A 85 -4.43 -16.69 -3.84
N GLY A 86 -3.26 -16.37 -3.29
CA GLY A 86 -2.04 -16.97 -3.78
C GLY A 86 -1.54 -16.41 -5.09
N HIS A 87 -2.27 -15.49 -5.69
CA HIS A 87 -1.88 -14.95 -6.98
C HIS A 87 -0.72 -13.96 -6.86
N PRO A 88 0.02 -13.76 -7.91
CA PRO A 88 1.04 -12.72 -7.91
C PRO A 88 0.40 -11.35 -7.74
N VAL A 89 1.13 -10.41 -7.21
CA VAL A 89 0.61 -9.08 -6.97
C VAL A 89 1.56 -8.03 -7.51
N LEU A 90 1.06 -6.82 -7.69
CA LEU A 90 1.91 -5.71 -8.08
C LEU A 90 2.60 -5.11 -6.86
N TYR A 91 2.02 -5.25 -5.70
CA TYR A 91 2.65 -4.78 -4.47
C TYR A 91 1.91 -5.38 -3.27
N ALA A 92 2.56 -5.35 -2.13
CA ALA A 92 1.98 -5.87 -0.89
C ALA A 92 2.65 -5.19 0.29
N GLY A 93 1.89 -4.93 1.32
CA GLY A 93 2.44 -4.27 2.49
C GLY A 93 1.40 -4.02 3.54
N GLU A 94 1.63 -2.99 4.35
CA GLU A 94 0.69 -2.60 5.39
C GLU A 94 0.39 -1.13 5.25
N ALA A 95 -0.78 -0.73 5.67
CA ALA A 95 -1.19 0.66 5.58
C ALA A 95 -1.97 1.03 6.82
N GLN A 96 -1.66 2.17 7.40
CA GLN A 96 -2.32 2.65 8.59
C GLN A 96 -3.22 3.81 8.23
N PHE A 97 -4.48 3.71 8.64
CA PHE A 97 -5.43 4.77 8.40
C PHE A 97 -5.94 5.30 9.73
N ASP A 98 -6.35 6.55 9.71
CA ASP A 98 -6.91 7.19 10.88
C ASP A 98 -8.14 7.91 10.37
N ASN A 99 -9.30 7.34 10.65
CA ASN A 99 -10.57 7.93 10.29
C ASN A 99 -10.64 8.35 8.82
N GLY A 100 -10.25 7.46 7.96
CA GLY A 100 -10.35 7.69 6.51
C GLY A 100 -9.13 8.35 5.90
N LYS A 101 -8.15 8.72 6.70
CA LYS A 101 -6.95 9.33 6.16
C LYS A 101 -5.79 8.37 6.26
N LEU A 102 -5.01 8.29 5.20
CA LEU A 102 -3.86 7.42 5.20
C LEU A 102 -2.74 8.11 5.97
N LYS A 103 -2.19 7.42 6.95
CA LYS A 103 -1.13 7.99 7.77
C LYS A 103 0.24 7.54 7.29
N TRP A 104 0.40 6.28 6.97
CA TRP A 104 1.63 5.77 6.41
C TRP A 104 1.35 4.38 5.81
N TRP A 105 2.25 3.93 4.95
CA TRP A 105 2.16 2.60 4.40
C TRP A 105 3.56 2.09 4.11
N SER A 106 3.70 0.79 3.94
CA SER A 106 5.01 0.20 3.78
C SER A 106 4.97 -1.00 2.85
N ASN A 107 6.13 -1.57 2.58
CA ASN A 107 6.23 -2.79 1.82
C ASN A 107 6.40 -4.01 2.73
N GLY A 108 5.84 -3.95 3.93
CA GLY A 108 5.99 -5.05 4.88
C GLY A 108 5.18 -6.26 4.52
N SER A 109 5.77 -7.19 3.81
CA SER A 109 5.14 -8.43 3.45
C SER A 109 6.19 -9.52 3.36
N GLY A 110 6.21 -10.41 4.33
CA GLY A 110 7.17 -11.50 4.32
C GLY A 110 6.88 -12.50 3.22
N ASN A 111 5.65 -12.57 2.73
CA ASN A 111 5.29 -13.55 1.75
C ASN A 111 5.48 -13.10 0.30
N TYR A 112 5.58 -11.82 0.07
CA TYR A 112 5.80 -11.31 -1.27
C TYR A 112 7.09 -10.51 -1.38
N ARG A 113 7.52 -9.89 -0.29
CA ARG A 113 8.76 -9.13 -0.22
C ARG A 113 8.99 -8.19 -1.40
N PRO A 114 8.03 -7.31 -1.66
CA PRO A 114 8.22 -6.45 -2.80
C PRO A 114 9.33 -5.43 -2.57
N ASP A 115 10.00 -5.09 -3.66
CA ASP A 115 11.15 -4.22 -3.59
C ASP A 115 10.70 -2.79 -3.36
N PRO A 116 11.33 -2.06 -2.45
CA PRO A 116 10.97 -0.66 -2.25
C PRO A 116 11.08 0.17 -3.52
N ALA A 117 11.97 -0.23 -4.42
CA ALA A 117 12.13 0.52 -5.66
C ALA A 117 10.89 0.50 -6.54
N HIS A 118 9.99 -0.44 -6.31
CA HIS A 118 8.79 -0.52 -7.11
C HIS A 118 7.55 -0.10 -6.33
N ALA A 119 7.75 0.64 -5.25
CA ALA A 119 6.64 1.02 -4.38
C ALA A 119 5.55 1.80 -5.10
N ALA A 120 5.91 2.51 -6.17
CA ALA A 120 4.89 3.25 -6.90
C ALA A 120 3.80 2.33 -7.47
N GLN A 121 4.10 1.05 -7.62
CA GLN A 121 3.11 0.12 -8.14
C GLN A 121 1.96 -0.13 -7.17
N ALA A 122 2.10 0.31 -5.92
CA ALA A 122 1.02 0.16 -4.96
C ALA A 122 -0.11 1.17 -5.22
N GLY A 123 0.19 2.24 -5.95
CA GLY A 123 -0.83 3.23 -6.21
C GLY A 123 -1.20 4.08 -5.02
N LEU A 124 -0.35 4.12 -4.00
CA LEU A 124 -0.60 4.93 -2.81
C LEU A 124 0.38 6.10 -2.78
N PRO A 125 0.07 7.14 -2.02
CA PRO A 125 0.93 8.33 -2.00
C PRO A 125 2.35 8.00 -1.55
N MET A 126 3.31 8.35 -2.38
CA MET A 126 4.68 8.00 -2.09
C MET A 126 5.28 8.79 -0.94
N ASP A 127 4.75 9.97 -0.67
CA ASP A 127 5.28 10.75 0.43
C ASP A 127 4.89 10.18 1.79
N GLN A 128 4.08 9.14 1.83
CA GLN A 128 3.73 8.49 3.07
C GLN A 128 4.30 7.08 3.14
N PHE A 129 5.16 6.74 2.20
CA PHE A 129 5.76 5.41 2.16
C PHE A 129 6.97 5.30 3.08
N TYR A 130 7.06 4.19 3.80
CA TYR A 130 8.23 3.86 4.61
C TYR A 130 8.61 2.44 4.26
N THR A 131 9.91 2.16 4.19
CA THR A 131 10.32 0.78 3.96
C THR A 131 10.02 -0.04 5.21
N TYR A 132 9.92 -1.33 5.03
CA TYR A 132 9.66 -2.19 6.17
C TYR A 132 10.73 -1.97 7.25
N GLU A 133 11.98 -1.77 6.84
CA GLU A 133 13.01 -1.53 7.81
C GLU A 133 12.82 -0.22 8.55
N ASP A 134 12.35 0.81 7.88
CA ASP A 134 12.07 2.06 8.55
C ASP A 134 10.95 1.87 9.56
N VAL A 135 9.96 1.06 9.23
CA VAL A 135 8.87 0.82 10.15
C VAL A 135 9.39 0.09 11.39
N LEU A 136 10.28 -0.88 11.20
CA LEU A 136 10.83 -1.59 12.34
C LEU A 136 11.64 -0.68 13.24
N LYS A 137 12.21 0.37 12.71
CA LYS A 137 12.96 1.30 13.50
C LYS A 137 12.09 2.39 14.11
N GLY A 138 10.80 2.33 13.86
CA GLY A 138 9.88 3.31 14.42
C GLY A 138 9.88 4.64 13.70
N LEU A 139 10.50 4.73 12.53
CA LEU A 139 10.59 6.01 11.87
C LEU A 139 9.25 6.51 11.38
N HIS A 140 8.34 5.62 11.07
CA HIS A 140 7.02 6.01 10.61
C HIS A 140 6.21 6.72 11.67
N ALA A 141 6.59 6.55 12.93
CA ALA A 141 5.85 7.17 13.99
C ALA A 141 6.41 8.52 14.40
N ARG A 142 7.50 8.94 13.79
CA ARG A 142 8.07 10.20 14.19
C ARG A 142 7.37 11.30 13.46
N PRO A 143 7.06 12.27 14.14
CA PRO A 143 6.33 13.35 13.57
C PRO A 143 7.26 14.09 12.75
N SER A 144 7.36 14.58 12.22
CA SER A 144 8.22 15.28 11.63
C SER A 144 9.16 15.29 10.87
N GLU A 145 9.64 15.66 10.74
CA GLU A 145 10.48 15.86 10.14
C GLU A 145 10.85 15.39 9.01
N GLU A 146 11.74 15.09 8.55
CA GLU A 146 12.02 14.57 7.44
C GLU A 146 12.17 13.16 7.39
N LYS A 147 11.74 12.47 6.42
CA LYS A 147 11.96 11.09 6.32
C LYS A 147 13.39 10.83 6.01
N PRO A 148 13.84 9.71 6.36
CA PRO A 148 15.21 9.36 6.16
C PRO A 148 15.50 9.42 4.70
N ALA A 149 16.68 9.76 4.41
CA ALA A 149 17.08 9.84 3.06
C ALA A 149 17.26 8.45 2.66
N SER A 150 16.38 7.70 2.44
CA SER A 150 16.62 6.36 2.12
C SER A 150 16.11 6.16 0.75
N LEU A 151 15.67 5.02 0.45
CA LEU A 151 15.15 4.76 -0.80
C LEU A 151 14.05 5.68 -1.16
N GLN A 152 13.35 6.16 -0.20
CA GLN A 152 12.31 7.03 -0.49
C GLN A 152 12.76 8.19 -1.27
N ALA A 153 13.87 8.73 -0.98
CA ALA A 153 14.37 9.89 -1.66
C ALA A 153 14.58 9.54 -3.11
N LYS A 154 15.05 8.38 -3.38
CA LYS A 154 15.27 8.00 -4.72
C LYS A 154 14.01 7.77 -5.45
N MET A 155 13.09 7.19 -4.82
CA MET A 155 11.85 6.91 -5.46
C MET A 155 11.07 8.16 -5.75
N LEU A 156 11.26 9.14 -4.96
CA LEU A 156 10.52 10.33 -5.14
C LEU A 156 11.20 11.32 -5.98
N LEU A 157 12.19 10.93 -6.62
CA LEU A 157 12.93 11.74 -7.35
C LEU A 157 12.07 12.51 -8.16
N GLY A 158 12.04 13.51 -8.23
CA GLY A 158 11.23 14.22 -9.04
C GLY A 158 9.98 14.67 -8.41
N ARG A 159 9.62 14.17 -7.41
CA ARG A 159 8.47 14.47 -6.89
C ARG A 159 8.68 15.51 -6.04
N ASN A 160 8.18 16.11 -5.48
CA ASN A 160 8.34 17.05 -4.63
C ASN A 160 8.50 16.82 -3.30
N PRO A 161 9.46 16.78 -2.86
CA PRO A 161 9.74 16.46 -1.55
C PRO A 161 9.23 17.49 -0.67
N VAL A 162 8.94 18.49 -1.15
CA VAL A 162 8.51 19.45 -0.36
C VAL A 162 7.52 19.15 0.51
N ARG A 163 6.65 18.48 0.16
CA ARG A 163 5.66 18.24 0.98
C ARG A 163 5.97 17.83 2.24
N SER A 164 6.85 17.24 2.48
CA SER A 164 7.01 16.72 3.76
C SER A 164 7.39 17.74 4.69
N LEU A 165 7.80 18.73 4.31
CA LEU A 165 8.20 19.63 5.20
C LEU A 165 7.32 20.25 5.98
N PRO A 166 6.54 20.63 5.53
CA PRO A 166 5.71 21.39 6.24
C PRO A 166 5.27 20.87 7.47
N ARG A 167 5.35 20.34 7.78
CA ARG A 167 4.83 19.85 8.73
C ARG A 167 5.36 19.95 9.80
N ARG A 168 5.71 20.32 10.15
CA ARG A 168 6.20 20.40 11.12
C ARG A 168 5.89 21.07 12.05
N ASN A 169 5.66 21.36 12.33
CA ASN A 169 5.47 21.92 13.16
C ASN A 169 5.07 21.95 14.09
N GLY A 170 5.04 21.80 14.28
CA GLY A 170 4.59 21.70 15.06
C GLY A 170 4.67 21.70 16.09
N GLY A 171 5.06 21.49 16.35
CA GLY A 171 5.14 21.19 17.27
C GLY A 171 5.14 21.81 18.25
N ARG A 172 5.11 22.11 18.58
CA ARG A 172 5.11 22.48 19.43
C ARG A 172 4.68 22.39 19.97
#